data_8d6cb825d82ee3acc6ca3f50a60eb41c
#
_entry.id   8d6cb825d82ee3acc6ca3f50a60eb41c
#
_cell.length_a   1.000
_cell.length_b   1.000
_cell.length_c   1.000
_cell.angle_alpha   90.00
_cell.angle_beta   90.00
_cell.angle_gamma   90.00
#
_symmetry.space_group_name_H-M   'P 1'
#
loop_
_entity.id
_entity.type
_entity.pdbx_description
1 polymer ?
#
loop_
_entity_poly.entity_id
_entity_poly.type
_entity_poly.pdbx_seq_one_letter_code
_entity_poly.pdbx_strand_id
1 'polypeptide(L)'
;FYIMRSQGATAATVQVGRTPMESLKNIPLNIKEVKPHFILSVPSLAKTFKKNIENGIKAKGPKVVKMFNQAVAISQLYHGNGNAEPKGWRILLKPLVALYDKILFSKVRENFGGELKFFIGGGALLDKDLQKFYCAIGIPMFQGYGLSEATPVLSSNGPKRHRFGS
;
A
#
# COMPACT_ATOMS: atom_id res chain seq x y z
N PHE A 1 2.39 -9.30 17.69
CA PHE A 1 2.92 -8.14 18.42
C PHE A 1 4.18 -8.52 19.23
N TYR A 2 4.12 -9.50 20.11
CA TYR A 2 5.27 -9.95 20.94
C TYR A 2 6.46 -10.42 20.09
N ILE A 3 6.23 -11.25 19.08
CA ILE A 3 7.28 -11.74 18.18
C ILE A 3 8.01 -10.57 17.46
N MET A 4 7.28 -9.56 17.02
CA MET A 4 7.88 -8.41 16.38
C MET A 4 8.77 -7.61 17.35
N ARG A 5 8.34 -7.42 18.60
CA ARG A 5 9.15 -6.74 19.62
C ARG A 5 10.38 -7.53 20.03
N SER A 6 10.28 -8.87 20.14
CA SER A 6 11.45 -9.73 20.45
C SER A 6 12.52 -9.69 19.36
N GLN A 7 12.17 -9.31 18.13
CA GLN A 7 13.09 -9.10 17.00
C GLN A 7 13.57 -7.65 16.87
N GLY A 8 13.34 -6.79 17.88
CA GLY A 8 13.77 -5.40 17.87
C GLY A 8 12.88 -4.45 17.07
N ALA A 9 11.70 -4.88 16.64
CA ALA A 9 10.78 -4.00 15.95
C ALA A 9 10.04 -3.06 16.91
N THR A 10 9.95 -1.78 16.54
CA THR A 10 9.16 -0.79 17.27
C THR A 10 7.73 -0.80 16.76
N ALA A 11 6.76 -0.81 17.67
CA ALA A 11 5.34 -0.70 17.33
C ALA A 11 4.82 0.67 17.75
N ALA A 12 4.15 1.35 16.81
CA ALA A 12 3.47 2.61 17.06
C ALA A 12 1.97 2.42 16.84
N THR A 13 1.18 3.09 17.67
CA THR A 13 -0.28 3.14 17.54
C THR A 13 -0.70 4.55 17.17
N VAL A 14 -1.86 4.65 16.51
CA VAL A 14 -2.42 5.95 16.15
C VAL A 14 -2.82 6.72 17.41
N GLN A 15 -2.52 8.00 17.44
CA GLN A 15 -2.96 8.91 18.50
C GLN A 15 -4.49 8.97 18.53
N VAL A 16 -5.06 8.63 19.67
CA VAL A 16 -6.50 8.66 19.88
C VAL A 16 -6.97 10.12 19.99
N GLY A 17 -7.91 10.51 19.12
CA GLY A 17 -8.57 11.80 19.18
C GLY A 17 -9.76 11.77 20.16
N ARG A 18 -10.33 12.94 20.46
CA ARG A 18 -11.54 13.05 21.29
C ARG A 18 -12.77 12.39 20.65
N THR A 19 -12.76 12.27 19.34
CA THR A 19 -13.81 11.61 18.55
C THR A 19 -13.21 10.58 17.60
N PRO A 20 -13.98 9.55 17.17
CA PRO A 20 -13.51 8.60 16.14
C PRO A 20 -13.09 9.29 14.84
N MET A 21 -13.75 10.37 14.45
CA MET A 21 -13.44 11.15 13.26
C MET A 21 -12.09 11.87 13.38
N GLU A 22 -11.75 12.38 14.54
CA GLU A 22 -10.47 13.01 14.84
C GLU A 22 -9.34 11.98 14.84
N SER A 23 -9.56 10.80 15.41
CA SER A 23 -8.62 9.67 15.35
C SER A 23 -8.30 9.29 13.91
N LEU A 24 -9.31 9.25 13.02
CA LEU A 24 -9.10 8.98 11.59
C LEU A 24 -8.27 10.07 10.88
N LYS A 25 -8.44 11.34 11.26
CA LYS A 25 -7.65 12.46 10.72
C LYS A 25 -6.19 12.42 11.19
N ASN A 26 -5.93 11.88 12.39
CA ASN A 26 -4.57 11.74 12.92
C ASN A 26 -3.75 10.67 12.20
N ILE A 27 -4.38 9.67 11.56
CA ILE A 27 -3.67 8.56 10.90
C ILE A 27 -2.62 9.05 9.89
N PRO A 28 -2.92 9.91 8.91
CA PRO A 28 -1.92 10.37 7.95
C PRO A 28 -0.78 11.17 8.59
N LEU A 29 -1.08 11.93 9.65
CA LEU A 29 -0.09 12.73 10.39
C LEU A 29 0.88 11.81 11.13
N ASN A 30 0.34 10.85 11.88
CA ASN A 30 1.16 9.89 12.64
C ASN A 30 2.00 8.99 11.70
N ILE A 31 1.47 8.59 10.53
CA ILE A 31 2.24 7.85 9.54
C ILE A 31 3.45 8.65 9.05
N LYS A 32 3.29 9.93 8.79
CA LYS A 32 4.39 10.81 8.36
C LYS A 32 5.45 11.01 9.45
N GLU A 33 5.02 11.11 10.70
CA GLU A 33 5.90 11.29 11.85
C GLU A 33 6.70 10.02 12.17
N VAL A 34 5.99 8.89 12.26
CA VAL A 34 6.57 7.59 12.65
C VAL A 34 7.36 6.94 11.51
N LYS A 35 7.04 7.23 10.24
CA LYS A 35 7.66 6.63 9.04
C LYS A 35 7.72 5.11 9.11
N PRO A 36 6.58 4.41 9.25
CA PRO A 36 6.56 2.97 9.45
C PRO A 36 7.05 2.22 8.22
N HIS A 37 7.73 1.07 8.43
CA HIS A 37 8.13 0.19 7.35
C HIS A 37 6.98 -0.68 6.83
N PHE A 38 5.99 -0.98 7.67
CA PHE A 38 4.76 -1.65 7.28
C PHE A 38 3.59 -1.18 8.16
N ILE A 39 2.38 -1.31 7.63
CA ILE A 39 1.16 -0.91 8.32
C ILE A 39 0.19 -2.10 8.31
N LEU A 40 -0.33 -2.44 9.49
CA LEU A 40 -1.50 -3.31 9.62
C LEU A 40 -2.74 -2.47 9.32
N SER A 41 -3.53 -2.86 8.35
CA SER A 41 -4.64 -2.06 7.85
C SER A 41 -5.88 -2.92 7.61
N VAL A 42 -7.01 -2.25 7.56
CA VAL A 42 -8.27 -2.85 7.07
C VAL A 42 -8.57 -2.33 5.66
N PRO A 43 -9.27 -3.09 4.81
CA PRO A 43 -9.54 -2.68 3.43
C PRO A 43 -10.24 -1.32 3.28
N SER A 44 -11.10 -0.95 4.24
CA SER A 44 -11.77 0.36 4.27
C SER A 44 -10.81 1.53 4.40
N LEU A 45 -9.80 1.41 5.26
CA LEU A 45 -8.77 2.43 5.44
C LEU A 45 -7.90 2.57 4.17
N ALA A 46 -7.53 1.44 3.56
CA ALA A 46 -6.80 1.46 2.30
C ALA A 46 -7.60 2.12 1.16
N LYS A 47 -8.91 1.88 1.07
CA LYS A 47 -9.80 2.59 0.12
C LYS A 47 -9.79 4.10 0.36
N THR A 48 -9.82 4.51 1.62
CA THR A 48 -9.76 5.94 1.99
C THR A 48 -8.43 6.56 1.57
N PHE A 49 -7.31 5.90 1.81
CA PHE A 49 -6.00 6.38 1.35
C PHE A 49 -5.92 6.49 -0.17
N LYS A 50 -6.40 5.48 -0.92
CA LYS A 50 -6.47 5.53 -2.37
C LYS A 50 -7.25 6.76 -2.83
N LYS A 51 -8.45 7.00 -2.28
CA LYS A 51 -9.28 8.16 -2.58
C LYS A 51 -8.55 9.48 -2.30
N ASN A 52 -7.82 9.57 -1.18
CA ASN A 52 -7.05 10.76 -0.84
C ASN A 52 -5.89 11.00 -1.82
N ILE A 53 -5.20 9.95 -2.26
CA ILE A 53 -4.17 10.03 -3.30
C ILE A 53 -4.78 10.54 -4.61
N GLU A 54 -5.88 9.93 -5.06
CA GLU A 54 -6.57 10.33 -6.30
C GLU A 54 -7.04 11.80 -6.24
N ASN A 55 -7.59 12.24 -5.11
CA ASN A 55 -7.98 13.63 -4.91
C ASN A 55 -6.77 14.58 -4.92
N GLY A 56 -5.67 14.21 -4.28
CA GLY A 56 -4.44 14.99 -4.32
C GLY A 56 -3.84 15.10 -5.72
N ILE A 57 -3.97 14.07 -6.55
CA ILE A 57 -3.55 14.08 -7.95
C ILE A 57 -4.50 14.95 -8.79
N LYS A 58 -5.83 14.86 -8.57
CA LYS A 58 -6.83 15.71 -9.26
C LYS A 58 -6.59 17.19 -9.01
N ALA A 59 -6.22 17.56 -7.78
CA ALA A 59 -5.91 18.95 -7.43
C ALA A 59 -4.71 19.54 -8.20
N LYS A 60 -3.82 18.69 -8.74
CA LYS A 60 -2.65 19.10 -9.55
C LYS A 60 -2.97 19.35 -11.02
N GLY A 61 -4.21 19.14 -11.44
CA GLY A 61 -4.69 19.43 -12.79
C GLY A 61 -4.79 18.22 -13.72
N PRO A 62 -5.51 18.38 -14.85
CA PRO A 62 -5.90 17.25 -15.71
C PRO A 62 -4.72 16.56 -16.40
N LYS A 63 -3.65 17.29 -16.71
CA LYS A 63 -2.43 16.71 -17.31
C LYS A 63 -1.76 15.72 -16.36
N VAL A 64 -1.68 16.07 -15.06
CA VAL A 64 -1.08 15.20 -14.03
C VAL A 64 -1.95 13.97 -13.80
N VAL A 65 -3.28 14.11 -13.80
CA VAL A 65 -4.22 13.01 -13.72
C VAL A 65 -4.01 12.00 -14.85
N LYS A 66 -3.94 12.51 -16.10
CA LYS A 66 -3.71 11.64 -17.27
C LYS A 66 -2.39 10.88 -17.17
N MET A 67 -1.31 11.58 -16.80
CA MET A 67 0.02 10.99 -16.62
C MET A 67 0.03 9.95 -15.48
N PHE A 68 -0.63 10.23 -14.37
CA PHE A 68 -0.74 9.30 -13.24
C PHE A 68 -1.49 8.03 -13.62
N ASN A 69 -2.63 8.15 -14.30
CA ASN A 69 -3.41 6.99 -14.74
C ASN A 69 -2.63 6.13 -15.75
N GLN A 70 -1.89 6.74 -16.67
CA GLN A 70 -1.00 6.03 -17.58
C GLN A 70 0.12 5.30 -16.83
N ALA A 71 0.76 5.97 -15.86
CA ALA A 71 1.81 5.38 -15.04
C ALA A 71 1.29 4.17 -14.25
N VAL A 72 0.11 4.27 -13.64
CA VAL A 72 -0.53 3.17 -12.91
C VAL A 72 -0.82 2.00 -13.85
N ALA A 73 -1.40 2.25 -15.04
CA ALA A 73 -1.71 1.20 -16.02
C ALA A 73 -0.44 0.47 -16.49
N ILE A 74 0.62 1.20 -16.82
CA ILE A 74 1.90 0.63 -17.26
C ILE A 74 2.54 -0.18 -16.13
N SER A 75 2.51 0.33 -14.90
CA SER A 75 3.04 -0.38 -13.74
C SER A 75 2.24 -1.65 -13.43
N GLN A 76 0.91 -1.63 -13.58
CA GLN A 76 0.07 -2.82 -13.45
C GLN A 76 0.38 -3.88 -14.53
N LEU A 77 0.63 -3.47 -15.76
CA LEU A 77 1.09 -4.39 -16.83
C LEU A 77 2.45 -5.00 -16.49
N TYR A 78 3.37 -4.21 -15.95
CA TYR A 78 4.68 -4.67 -15.54
C TYR A 78 4.60 -5.72 -14.44
N HIS A 79 3.84 -5.48 -13.37
CA HIS A 79 3.69 -6.39 -12.22
C HIS A 79 2.76 -7.58 -12.51
N GLY A 80 1.85 -7.49 -13.48
CA GLY A 80 0.96 -8.58 -13.88
C GLY A 80 0.07 -9.07 -12.75
N ASN A 81 0.21 -10.34 -12.36
CA ASN A 81 -0.62 -10.96 -11.32
C ASN A 81 -0.05 -10.83 -9.89
N GLY A 82 0.84 -9.86 -9.64
CA GLY A 82 1.45 -9.63 -8.32
C GLY A 82 2.73 -10.43 -8.06
N ASN A 83 3.22 -11.19 -9.03
CA ASN A 83 4.55 -11.81 -8.95
C ASN A 83 5.62 -10.72 -8.94
N ALA A 84 6.59 -10.87 -8.04
CA ALA A 84 7.64 -9.86 -7.82
C ALA A 84 8.53 -9.61 -9.05
N GLU A 85 8.64 -10.58 -9.96
CA GLU A 85 9.49 -10.47 -11.15
C GLU A 85 8.68 -10.53 -12.45
N PRO A 86 8.80 -9.50 -13.30
CA PRO A 86 8.17 -9.51 -14.61
C PRO A 86 8.88 -10.54 -15.50
N LYS A 87 8.10 -11.30 -16.30
CA LYS A 87 8.62 -12.29 -17.24
C LYS A 87 8.34 -11.87 -18.69
N GLY A 88 9.26 -12.26 -19.58
CA GLY A 88 9.12 -12.01 -21.02
C GLY A 88 9.19 -10.51 -21.38
N TRP A 89 8.37 -10.07 -22.32
CA TRP A 89 8.36 -8.70 -22.87
C TRP A 89 8.13 -7.60 -21.82
N ARG A 90 7.52 -7.93 -20.66
CA ARG A 90 7.27 -6.97 -19.57
C ARG A 90 8.55 -6.37 -19.00
N ILE A 91 9.69 -7.06 -19.12
CA ILE A 91 11.00 -6.56 -18.67
C ILE A 91 11.35 -5.26 -19.40
N LEU A 92 10.93 -5.09 -20.65
CA LEU A 92 11.15 -3.88 -21.44
C LEU A 92 10.45 -2.64 -20.85
N LEU A 93 9.42 -2.83 -20.02
CA LEU A 93 8.73 -1.73 -19.35
C LEU A 93 9.49 -1.22 -18.11
N LYS A 94 10.52 -1.94 -17.65
CA LYS A 94 11.27 -1.59 -16.43
C LYS A 94 11.79 -0.15 -16.42
N PRO A 95 12.46 0.38 -17.48
CA PRO A 95 12.96 1.75 -17.45
C PRO A 95 11.85 2.80 -17.36
N LEU A 96 10.71 2.54 -18.03
CA LEU A 96 9.57 3.43 -18.00
C LEU A 96 8.88 3.44 -16.62
N VAL A 97 8.72 2.27 -16.00
CA VAL A 97 8.19 2.14 -14.65
C VAL A 97 9.12 2.85 -13.66
N ALA A 98 10.44 2.69 -13.77
CA ALA A 98 11.41 3.38 -12.92
C ALA A 98 11.35 4.90 -13.07
N LEU A 99 11.12 5.41 -14.28
CA LEU A 99 10.93 6.84 -14.53
C LEU A 99 9.66 7.37 -13.83
N TYR A 100 8.53 6.69 -13.99
CA TYR A 100 7.28 7.05 -13.32
C TYR A 100 7.38 6.91 -11.79
N ASP A 101 8.12 5.91 -11.33
CA ASP A 101 8.38 5.74 -9.90
C ASP A 101 9.09 6.98 -9.32
N LYS A 102 10.16 7.42 -9.97
CA LYS A 102 10.95 8.58 -9.52
C LYS A 102 10.15 9.88 -9.58
N ILE A 103 9.31 10.09 -10.59
CA ILE A 103 8.61 11.37 -10.81
C ILE A 103 7.30 11.45 -10.03
N LEU A 104 6.54 10.35 -9.93
CA LEU A 104 5.18 10.32 -9.42
C LEU A 104 5.04 9.49 -8.15
N PHE A 105 5.44 8.22 -8.19
CA PHE A 105 5.12 7.30 -7.11
C PHE A 105 5.95 7.55 -5.86
N SER A 106 7.20 8.00 -5.98
CA SER A 106 8.01 8.46 -4.84
C SER A 106 7.30 9.56 -4.05
N LYS A 107 6.73 10.55 -4.74
CA LYS A 107 5.98 11.66 -4.11
C LYS A 107 4.69 11.18 -3.44
N VAL A 108 4.06 10.14 -3.97
CA VAL A 108 2.91 9.50 -3.31
C VAL A 108 3.37 8.77 -2.04
N ARG A 109 4.49 8.04 -2.09
CA ARG A 109 5.04 7.34 -0.92
C ARG A 109 5.54 8.28 0.17
N GLU A 110 5.99 9.48 -0.15
CA GLU A 110 6.33 10.53 0.84
C GLU A 110 5.15 10.87 1.76
N ASN A 111 3.90 10.77 1.27
CA ASN A 111 2.71 10.94 2.10
C ASN A 111 2.55 9.84 3.16
N PHE A 112 3.23 8.71 2.98
CA PHE A 112 3.30 7.60 3.94
C PHE A 112 4.64 7.59 4.71
N GLY A 113 5.35 8.71 4.76
CA GLY A 113 6.63 8.84 5.46
C GLY A 113 7.85 8.39 4.66
N GLY A 114 7.70 7.89 3.44
CA GLY A 114 8.77 7.48 2.53
C GLY A 114 9.37 6.09 2.78
N GLU A 115 9.24 5.56 3.99
CA GLU A 115 9.85 4.27 4.41
C GLU A 115 8.89 3.07 4.29
N LEU A 116 7.64 3.30 3.93
CA LEU A 116 6.63 2.26 3.88
C LEU A 116 6.88 1.27 2.74
N LYS A 117 7.11 0.01 3.09
CA LYS A 117 7.42 -1.09 2.16
C LYS A 117 6.18 -1.85 1.71
N PHE A 118 5.22 -2.08 2.62
CA PHE A 118 3.99 -2.80 2.31
C PHE A 118 2.90 -2.57 3.37
N PHE A 119 1.66 -2.91 2.99
CA PHE A 119 0.54 -3.07 3.91
C PHE A 119 0.24 -4.55 4.14
N ILE A 120 -0.27 -4.88 5.32
CA ILE A 120 -0.94 -6.15 5.60
C ILE A 120 -2.40 -5.85 5.86
N GLY A 121 -3.28 -6.33 4.99
CA GLY A 121 -4.73 -6.16 5.12
C GLY A 121 -5.38 -7.38 5.74
N GLY A 122 -6.19 -7.19 6.76
CA GLY A 122 -6.96 -8.25 7.43
C GLY A 122 -8.37 -7.79 7.79
N GLY A 123 -9.15 -8.71 8.37
CA GLY A 123 -10.52 -8.44 8.85
C GLY A 123 -11.61 -8.42 7.78
N ALA A 124 -11.27 -8.36 6.50
CA ALA A 124 -12.20 -8.47 5.37
C ALA A 124 -11.45 -8.81 4.08
N LEU A 125 -12.18 -9.28 3.07
CA LEU A 125 -11.61 -9.57 1.75
C LEU A 125 -11.05 -8.30 1.11
N LEU A 126 -9.82 -8.38 0.66
CA LEU A 126 -9.13 -7.29 -0.02
C LEU A 126 -9.43 -7.33 -1.53
N ASP A 127 -10.00 -6.24 -2.03
CA ASP A 127 -10.34 -6.06 -3.43
C ASP A 127 -9.09 -6.17 -4.33
N LYS A 128 -9.21 -6.91 -5.45
CA LYS A 128 -8.11 -7.11 -6.41
C LYS A 128 -7.61 -5.81 -7.05
N ASP A 129 -8.50 -4.88 -7.34
CA ASP A 129 -8.11 -3.60 -7.96
C ASP A 129 -7.41 -2.69 -6.97
N LEU A 130 -7.76 -2.82 -5.68
CA LEU A 130 -7.02 -2.16 -4.60
C LEU A 130 -5.61 -2.73 -4.47
N GLN A 131 -5.46 -4.06 -4.51
CA GLN A 131 -4.15 -4.73 -4.49
C GLN A 131 -3.28 -4.30 -5.68
N LYS A 132 -3.85 -4.31 -6.90
CA LYS A 132 -3.16 -3.87 -8.13
C LYS A 132 -2.72 -2.41 -8.04
N PHE A 133 -3.58 -1.53 -7.54
CA PHE A 133 -3.26 -0.12 -7.36
C PHE A 133 -2.05 0.08 -6.43
N TYR A 134 -2.08 -0.54 -5.25
CA TYR A 134 -1.00 -0.41 -4.27
C TYR A 134 0.30 -1.06 -4.76
N CYS A 135 0.23 -2.19 -5.45
CA CYS A 135 1.39 -2.79 -6.10
C CYS A 135 1.98 -1.85 -7.16
N ALA A 136 1.14 -1.19 -7.97
CA ALA A 136 1.58 -0.28 -9.02
C ALA A 136 2.34 0.95 -8.48
N ILE A 137 1.96 1.48 -7.32
CA ILE A 137 2.65 2.62 -6.69
C ILE A 137 3.84 2.22 -5.81
N GLY A 138 4.20 0.92 -5.80
CA GLY A 138 5.37 0.41 -5.09
C GLY A 138 5.19 0.16 -3.59
N ILE A 139 3.94 0.10 -3.11
CA ILE A 139 3.60 -0.25 -1.72
C ILE A 139 2.59 -1.40 -1.74
N PRO A 140 2.99 -2.64 -2.07
CA PRO A 140 2.06 -3.76 -2.21
C PRO A 140 1.25 -3.99 -0.94
N MET A 141 0.00 -4.44 -1.11
CA MET A 141 -0.89 -4.77 -0.02
C MET A 141 -1.15 -6.28 -0.02
N PHE A 142 -0.74 -6.94 1.07
CA PHE A 142 -0.86 -8.38 1.25
C PHE A 142 -2.11 -8.72 2.03
N GLN A 143 -2.82 -9.77 1.59
CA GLN A 143 -3.98 -10.29 2.31
C GLN A 143 -3.50 -11.15 3.48
N GLY A 144 -3.97 -10.83 4.69
CA GLY A 144 -3.93 -11.70 5.85
C GLY A 144 -5.29 -12.35 6.06
N TYR A 145 -5.30 -13.64 6.37
CA TYR A 145 -6.48 -14.39 6.77
C TYR A 145 -6.32 -14.95 8.17
N GLY A 146 -7.34 -14.81 8.96
CA GLY A 146 -7.37 -15.33 10.31
C GLY A 146 -8.72 -15.22 10.98
N LEU A 147 -8.88 -15.91 12.08
CA LEU A 147 -10.07 -15.96 12.92
C LEU A 147 -9.64 -15.70 14.37
N SER A 148 -10.48 -15.03 15.16
CA SER A 148 -10.17 -14.76 16.56
C SER A 148 -9.92 -16.06 17.35
N GLU A 149 -10.64 -17.13 17.00
CA GLU A 149 -10.56 -18.45 17.59
C GLU A 149 -9.28 -19.21 17.24
N ALA A 150 -8.55 -18.77 16.21
CA ALA A 150 -7.35 -19.44 15.68
C ALA A 150 -6.06 -18.61 15.86
N THR A 151 -5.90 -17.90 16.97
CA THR A 151 -4.70 -17.15 17.42
C THR A 151 -4.10 -16.14 16.42
N PRO A 152 -4.66 -15.13 16.08
CA PRO A 152 -5.68 -14.72 15.12
C PRO A 152 -5.26 -14.81 13.64
N VAL A 153 -4.00 -15.16 13.29
CA VAL A 153 -3.52 -15.20 11.90
C VAL A 153 -3.19 -16.63 11.47
N LEU A 154 -3.97 -17.16 10.53
CA LEU A 154 -3.77 -18.50 9.95
C LEU A 154 -2.84 -18.46 8.73
N SER A 155 -2.97 -17.45 7.88
CA SER A 155 -2.15 -17.30 6.69
C SER A 155 -1.99 -15.84 6.28
N SER A 156 -0.92 -15.53 5.59
CA SER A 156 -0.68 -14.21 5.01
C SER A 156 0.13 -14.35 3.73
N ASN A 157 -0.24 -13.56 2.72
CA ASN A 157 0.62 -13.35 1.57
C ASN A 157 1.86 -12.56 1.99
N GLY A 158 2.93 -12.69 1.24
CA GLY A 158 4.18 -12.00 1.51
C GLY A 158 4.92 -11.60 0.24
N PRO A 159 6.01 -10.82 0.37
CA PRO A 159 6.74 -10.26 -0.78
C PRO A 159 7.24 -11.29 -1.78
N LYS A 160 7.60 -12.49 -1.32
CA LYS A 160 8.13 -13.58 -2.17
C LYS A 160 7.05 -14.43 -2.83
N ARG A 161 5.85 -14.48 -2.24
CA ARG A 161 4.71 -15.28 -2.71
C ARG A 161 3.45 -14.45 -2.59
N HIS A 162 3.13 -13.75 -3.66
CA HIS A 162 1.96 -12.91 -3.74
C HIS A 162 1.22 -13.14 -5.06
N ARG A 163 -0.09 -13.35 -4.95
CA ARG A 163 -1.00 -13.43 -6.08
C ARG A 163 -2.24 -12.61 -5.76
N PHE A 164 -2.68 -11.76 -6.69
CA PHE A 164 -3.86 -10.94 -6.47
C PHE A 164 -5.11 -11.81 -6.30
N GLY A 165 -5.85 -11.55 -5.23
CA GLY A 165 -7.11 -12.22 -4.92
C GLY A 165 -6.96 -13.60 -4.29
N SER A 166 -5.79 -13.91 -3.74
CA SER A 166 -5.61 -15.10 -2.90
C SER A 166 -5.46 -14.69 -1.46
#